data_0243811b8fb5f147b7980d5bb53a0a50
#
_entry.id   0243811b8fb5f147b7980d5bb53a0a50
#
_cell.length_a   1.000
_cell.length_b   1.000
_cell.length_c   1.000
_cell.angle_alpha   90.00
_cell.angle_beta   90.00
_cell.angle_gamma   90.00
#
_symmetry.space_group_name_H-M   'P 1'
#
loop_
_entity.id
_entity.type
_entity.pdbx_description
1 polymer ?
#
loop_
_entity_poly.entity_id
_entity_poly.type
_entity_poly.pdbx_seq_one_letter_code
_entity_poly.pdbx_strand_id
1 'polypeptide(L)'
;MIQNFKSGFVTIIGRPNVGKSTLMNRLIGQKIAITSNKPQTTRNRIQTVYTDMEKGQIVFLDTPGIHKAKNKLGEYMVNVAEKTLNEVDVVLWLVEPTNFIGAGEQHIIEQLKKVNTPVILIINKVDTVEKEKVLEYIDTYRKVYDFAEIIPTSALRGQNTDDVINSIFKYLPYGPQFYDEDTITDQPERAICAEIIREKALHALNDEVPHGIAVGIDRMKTRKTKSGSCLLYTSPSPRDPKTSR
;
A
#
# COMPACT_ATOMS: atom_id res chain seq x y z
N MET A 1 16.72 25.58 -7.83
CA MET A 1 15.70 24.58 -8.24
C MET A 1 16.42 23.53 -9.05
N ILE A 2 16.34 22.28 -8.66
CA ILE A 2 16.94 21.17 -9.41
C ILE A 2 16.12 21.04 -10.71
N GLN A 3 16.74 21.30 -11.83
CA GLN A 3 16.07 21.42 -13.15
C GLN A 3 15.38 20.13 -13.65
N ASN A 4 15.58 18.99 -12.95
CA ASN A 4 15.08 17.68 -13.34
C ASN A 4 14.32 16.95 -12.21
N PHE A 5 13.80 17.68 -11.21
CA PHE A 5 13.05 17.06 -10.11
C PHE A 5 11.68 16.62 -10.60
N LYS A 6 11.33 15.37 -10.37
CA LYS A 6 10.04 14.79 -10.74
C LYS A 6 9.21 14.55 -9.50
N SER A 7 7.94 14.90 -9.54
CA SER A 7 7.04 14.65 -8.40
C SER A 7 5.64 14.32 -8.87
N GLY A 8 4.98 13.43 -8.16
CA GLY A 8 3.62 13.05 -8.51
C GLY A 8 3.03 12.00 -7.57
N PHE A 9 1.78 11.68 -7.83
CA PHE A 9 0.97 10.78 -7.05
C PHE A 9 0.91 9.40 -7.70
N VAL A 10 1.09 8.37 -6.88
CA VAL A 10 1.09 6.96 -7.33
C VAL A 10 0.12 6.16 -6.47
N THR A 11 -0.75 5.39 -7.07
CA THR A 11 -1.61 4.48 -6.32
C THR A 11 -1.22 3.03 -6.55
N ILE A 12 -1.42 2.20 -5.50
CA ILE A 12 -1.19 0.76 -5.57
C ILE A 12 -2.54 0.04 -5.48
N ILE A 13 -2.91 -0.63 -6.55
CA ILE A 13 -4.16 -1.39 -6.63
C ILE A 13 -3.88 -2.89 -6.75
N GLY A 14 -4.89 -3.70 -6.53
CA GLY A 14 -4.82 -5.15 -6.65
C GLY A 14 -5.76 -5.84 -5.66
N ARG A 15 -5.95 -7.14 -5.82
CA ARG A 15 -6.77 -7.93 -4.89
C ARG A 15 -6.23 -7.89 -3.45
N PRO A 16 -7.04 -8.25 -2.45
CA PRO A 16 -6.54 -8.50 -1.10
C PRO A 16 -5.41 -9.53 -1.10
N ASN A 17 -4.44 -9.35 -0.22
CA ASN A 17 -3.32 -10.27 0.06
C ASN A 17 -2.28 -10.46 -1.08
N VAL A 18 -2.34 -9.70 -2.18
CA VAL A 18 -1.31 -9.73 -3.23
C VAL A 18 0.02 -9.08 -2.81
N GLY A 19 0.05 -8.42 -1.63
CA GLY A 19 1.27 -7.84 -1.06
C GLY A 19 1.41 -6.32 -1.22
N LYS A 20 0.33 -5.57 -1.41
CA LYS A 20 0.36 -4.09 -1.56
C LYS A 20 1.07 -3.40 -0.40
N SER A 21 0.63 -3.63 0.83
CA SER A 21 1.25 -3.02 2.02
C SER A 21 2.68 -3.50 2.26
N THR A 22 3.01 -4.74 1.88
CA THR A 22 4.38 -5.26 1.95
C THR A 22 5.29 -4.52 0.96
N LEU A 23 4.83 -4.32 -0.28
CA LEU A 23 5.57 -3.55 -1.26
C LEU A 23 5.75 -2.10 -0.81
N MET A 24 4.68 -1.44 -0.34
CA MET A 24 4.74 -0.07 0.16
C MET A 24 5.80 0.08 1.26
N ASN A 25 5.75 -0.76 2.30
CA ASN A 25 6.73 -0.74 3.39
C ASN A 25 8.16 -0.98 2.90
N ARG A 26 8.32 -1.84 1.89
CA ARG A 26 9.64 -2.13 1.29
C ARG A 26 10.18 -0.92 0.52
N LEU A 27 9.35 -0.28 -0.31
CA LEU A 27 9.75 0.90 -1.11
C LEU A 27 10.12 2.09 -0.22
N ILE A 28 9.38 2.30 0.87
CA ILE A 28 9.64 3.38 1.84
C ILE A 28 10.81 3.06 2.78
N GLY A 29 11.17 1.78 2.96
CA GLY A 29 12.19 1.36 3.92
C GLY A 29 11.72 1.37 5.37
N GLN A 30 10.44 1.66 5.64
CA GLN A 30 9.86 1.73 6.97
C GLN A 30 8.47 1.08 7.02
N LYS A 31 8.09 0.64 8.22
CA LYS A 31 6.78 0.02 8.46
C LYS A 31 5.71 1.07 8.75
N ILE A 32 5.03 1.52 7.72
CA ILE A 32 3.93 2.50 7.78
C ILE A 32 2.57 1.82 7.56
N ALA A 33 2.46 0.97 6.53
CA ALA A 33 1.24 0.23 6.25
C ALA A 33 1.22 -1.10 7.00
N ILE A 34 0.06 -1.45 7.56
CA ILE A 34 -0.09 -2.75 8.24
C ILE A 34 -0.20 -3.89 7.23
N THR A 35 0.37 -5.03 7.60
CA THR A 35 0.35 -6.25 6.78
C THR A 35 -0.41 -7.36 7.50
N SER A 36 -1.33 -8.03 6.81
CA SER A 36 -2.04 -9.19 7.35
C SER A 36 -2.48 -10.11 6.22
N ASN A 37 -2.55 -11.41 6.50
CA ASN A 37 -3.14 -12.39 5.59
C ASN A 37 -4.68 -12.30 5.53
N LYS A 38 -5.29 -11.50 6.41
CA LYS A 38 -6.73 -11.29 6.42
C LYS A 38 -7.12 -10.22 5.39
N PRO A 39 -8.24 -10.38 4.66
CA PRO A 39 -8.68 -9.39 3.68
C PRO A 39 -9.11 -8.08 4.36
N GLN A 40 -9.13 -6.97 3.58
CA GLN A 40 -9.56 -5.64 4.04
C GLN A 40 -8.71 -5.08 5.21
N THR A 41 -7.40 -5.31 5.15
CA THR A 41 -6.45 -4.81 6.16
C THR A 41 -6.36 -3.28 6.13
N THR A 42 -6.23 -2.68 4.95
CA THR A 42 -6.25 -1.22 4.75
C THR A 42 -7.69 -0.74 4.57
N ARG A 43 -8.12 0.21 5.40
CA ARG A 43 -9.50 0.74 5.39
C ARG A 43 -9.59 2.17 4.88
N ASN A 44 -8.58 2.98 5.15
CA ASN A 44 -8.52 4.39 4.77
C ASN A 44 -7.40 4.61 3.77
N ARG A 45 -7.51 5.66 2.96
CA ARG A 45 -6.42 6.14 2.11
C ARG A 45 -5.32 6.69 3.02
N ILE A 46 -4.12 6.18 2.88
CA ILE A 46 -2.92 6.64 3.61
C ILE A 46 -1.97 7.23 2.56
N GLN A 47 -1.47 8.42 2.83
CA GLN A 47 -0.41 9.00 2.03
C GLN A 47 0.94 8.63 2.64
N THR A 48 1.84 8.16 1.78
CA THR A 48 3.21 7.82 2.17
C THR A 48 4.15 8.43 1.16
N VAL A 49 5.19 9.10 1.62
CA VAL A 49 6.10 9.89 0.79
C VAL A 49 7.45 9.17 0.68
N TYR A 50 7.93 9.01 -0.52
CA TYR A 50 9.29 8.58 -0.84
C TYR A 50 10.02 9.74 -1.47
N THR A 51 11.12 10.19 -0.88
CA THR A 51 11.94 11.29 -1.38
C THR A 51 13.32 10.80 -1.76
N ASP A 52 13.73 11.09 -2.98
CA ASP A 52 15.09 10.96 -3.50
C ASP A 52 15.51 12.35 -3.98
N MET A 53 16.42 13.01 -3.29
CA MET A 53 16.80 14.40 -3.57
C MET A 53 17.40 14.61 -4.95
N GLU A 54 17.91 13.56 -5.58
CA GLU A 54 18.49 13.64 -6.93
C GLU A 54 17.44 13.40 -8.03
N LYS A 55 16.41 12.57 -7.75
CA LYS A 55 15.41 12.12 -8.73
C LYS A 55 14.07 12.84 -8.58
N GLY A 56 13.58 12.94 -7.33
CA GLY A 56 12.26 13.48 -7.12
C GLY A 56 11.52 12.94 -5.90
N GLN A 57 10.22 13.16 -5.88
CA GLN A 57 9.34 12.76 -4.78
C GLN A 57 8.12 11.99 -5.30
N ILE A 58 7.87 10.82 -4.73
CA ILE A 58 6.72 9.98 -5.02
C ILE A 58 5.77 10.03 -3.82
N VAL A 59 4.52 10.44 -4.06
CA VAL A 59 3.46 10.40 -3.05
C VAL A 59 2.60 9.17 -3.30
N PHE A 60 2.82 8.11 -2.52
CA PHE A 60 2.01 6.90 -2.61
C PHE A 60 0.67 7.09 -1.91
N LEU A 61 -0.38 6.70 -2.58
CA LEU A 61 -1.74 6.65 -2.06
C LEU A 61 -2.10 5.17 -1.85
N ASP A 62 -1.91 4.67 -0.62
CA ASP A 62 -2.36 3.31 -0.28
C ASP A 62 -3.87 3.28 -0.20
N THR A 63 -4.48 2.51 -1.07
CA THR A 63 -5.93 2.38 -1.16
C THR A 63 -6.38 1.00 -0.73
N PRO A 64 -7.60 0.88 -0.19
CA PRO A 64 -8.22 -0.43 0.00
C PRO A 64 -8.19 -1.24 -1.28
N GLY A 65 -7.97 -2.57 -1.16
CA GLY A 65 -7.94 -3.45 -2.34
C GLY A 65 -9.23 -3.39 -3.16
N ILE A 66 -9.12 -3.20 -4.47
CA ILE A 66 -10.26 -3.25 -5.38
C ILE A 66 -10.80 -4.68 -5.44
N HIS A 67 -12.06 -4.87 -5.06
CA HIS A 67 -12.73 -6.17 -5.09
C HIS A 67 -14.25 -5.97 -5.23
N LYS A 68 -14.97 -6.99 -5.67
CA LYS A 68 -16.43 -6.92 -5.72
C LYS A 68 -16.99 -6.73 -4.30
N ALA A 69 -17.69 -5.63 -4.10
CA ALA A 69 -18.28 -5.27 -2.81
C ALA A 69 -19.31 -6.34 -2.36
N LYS A 70 -19.23 -6.75 -1.09
CA LYS A 70 -20.20 -7.67 -0.47
C LYS A 70 -21.06 -7.01 0.60
N ASN A 71 -20.66 -5.80 1.02
CA ASN A 71 -21.35 -5.02 2.05
C ASN A 71 -21.05 -3.53 1.86
N LYS A 72 -21.72 -2.66 2.62
CA LYS A 72 -21.56 -1.18 2.54
C LYS A 72 -20.13 -0.71 2.75
N LEU A 73 -19.34 -1.35 3.63
CA LEU A 73 -17.93 -1.03 3.82
C LEU A 73 -17.12 -1.37 2.56
N GLY A 74 -17.40 -2.52 1.94
CA GLY A 74 -16.77 -2.91 0.68
C GLY A 74 -17.08 -1.95 -0.46
N GLU A 75 -18.32 -1.47 -0.57
CA GLU A 75 -18.72 -0.45 -1.56
C GLU A 75 -17.95 0.86 -1.35
N TYR A 76 -17.83 1.33 -0.10
CA TYR A 76 -17.04 2.50 0.23
C TYR A 76 -15.57 2.33 -0.20
N MET A 77 -14.96 1.18 0.11
CA MET A 77 -13.57 0.90 -0.21
C MET A 77 -13.32 0.86 -1.73
N VAL A 78 -14.24 0.28 -2.50
CA VAL A 78 -14.18 0.26 -3.97
C VAL A 78 -14.29 1.69 -4.53
N ASN A 79 -15.26 2.47 -4.07
CA ASN A 79 -15.44 3.86 -4.53
C ASN A 79 -14.20 4.74 -4.24
N VAL A 80 -13.55 4.55 -3.08
CA VAL A 80 -12.30 5.25 -2.76
C VAL A 80 -11.19 4.88 -3.74
N ALA A 81 -11.05 3.60 -4.04
CA ALA A 81 -10.03 3.13 -4.98
C ALA A 81 -10.29 3.65 -6.41
N GLU A 82 -11.54 3.56 -6.90
CA GLU A 82 -11.90 4.06 -8.25
C GLU A 82 -11.69 5.58 -8.39
N LYS A 83 -12.04 6.35 -7.37
CA LYS A 83 -11.81 7.80 -7.35
C LYS A 83 -10.32 8.13 -7.45
N THR A 84 -9.49 7.38 -6.72
CA THR A 84 -8.04 7.58 -6.70
C THR A 84 -7.39 7.34 -8.07
N LEU A 85 -7.91 6.41 -8.90
CA LEU A 85 -7.36 6.14 -10.23
C LEU A 85 -7.35 7.36 -11.16
N ASN A 86 -8.30 8.30 -10.98
CA ASN A 86 -8.39 9.52 -11.78
C ASN A 86 -7.55 10.68 -11.22
N GLU A 87 -7.00 10.53 -10.02
CA GLU A 87 -6.28 11.59 -9.30
C GLU A 87 -4.76 11.36 -9.29
N VAL A 88 -4.26 10.27 -9.88
CA VAL A 88 -2.85 9.88 -9.82
C VAL A 88 -2.15 9.96 -11.18
N ASP A 89 -0.82 10.13 -11.13
CA ASP A 89 0.05 10.18 -12.30
C ASP A 89 0.48 8.79 -12.77
N VAL A 90 0.55 7.81 -11.87
CA VAL A 90 0.93 6.42 -12.18
C VAL A 90 0.10 5.45 -11.34
N VAL A 91 -0.32 4.35 -11.94
CA VAL A 91 -0.98 3.24 -11.25
C VAL A 91 -0.03 2.04 -11.20
N LEU A 92 0.21 1.51 -10.02
CA LEU A 92 0.85 0.20 -9.82
C LEU A 92 -0.25 -0.84 -9.61
N TRP A 93 -0.38 -1.78 -10.53
CA TRP A 93 -1.29 -2.89 -10.36
C TRP A 93 -0.52 -4.15 -9.91
N LEU A 94 -0.77 -4.57 -8.67
CA LEU A 94 -0.16 -5.77 -8.10
C LEU A 94 -1.01 -7.01 -8.33
N VAL A 95 -0.35 -8.05 -8.82
CA VAL A 95 -0.92 -9.38 -9.01
C VAL A 95 0.00 -10.46 -8.42
N GLU A 96 -0.56 -11.65 -8.18
CA GLU A 96 0.22 -12.85 -7.86
C GLU A 96 0.65 -13.57 -9.15
N PRO A 97 1.73 -14.38 -9.12
CA PRO A 97 2.21 -15.11 -10.29
C PRO A 97 1.25 -16.27 -10.62
N THR A 98 0.30 -16.01 -11.48
CA THR A 98 -0.71 -16.99 -11.92
C THR A 98 -1.06 -16.78 -13.39
N ASN A 99 -1.35 -17.88 -14.10
CA ASN A 99 -1.88 -17.84 -15.47
C ASN A 99 -3.41 -17.64 -15.51
N PHE A 100 -4.07 -17.64 -14.34
CA PHE A 100 -5.52 -17.49 -14.26
C PHE A 100 -5.89 -16.05 -13.94
N ILE A 101 -6.59 -15.42 -14.88
CA ILE A 101 -7.18 -14.08 -14.69
C ILE A 101 -8.62 -14.26 -14.24
N GLY A 102 -8.87 -14.14 -12.95
CA GLY A 102 -10.17 -14.32 -12.33
C GLY A 102 -11.08 -13.10 -12.49
N ALA A 103 -12.31 -13.22 -11.98
CA ALA A 103 -13.31 -12.14 -12.05
C ALA A 103 -12.83 -10.85 -11.33
N GLY A 104 -11.97 -10.97 -10.30
CA GLY A 104 -11.40 -9.83 -9.60
C GLY A 104 -10.42 -9.03 -10.46
N GLU A 105 -9.54 -9.71 -11.18
CA GLU A 105 -8.63 -9.09 -12.15
C GLU A 105 -9.37 -8.49 -13.32
N GLN A 106 -10.38 -9.20 -13.86
CA GLN A 106 -11.23 -8.69 -14.94
C GLN A 106 -11.91 -7.39 -14.55
N HIS A 107 -12.45 -7.30 -13.34
CA HIS A 107 -13.04 -6.06 -12.83
C HIS A 107 -12.01 -4.92 -12.76
N ILE A 108 -10.79 -5.19 -12.30
CA ILE A 108 -9.71 -4.18 -12.28
C ILE A 108 -9.36 -3.74 -13.70
N ILE A 109 -9.23 -4.67 -14.65
CA ILE A 109 -8.96 -4.35 -16.07
C ILE A 109 -10.06 -3.42 -16.64
N GLU A 110 -11.32 -3.67 -16.34
CA GLU A 110 -12.44 -2.83 -16.78
C GLU A 110 -12.34 -1.40 -16.21
N GLN A 111 -11.87 -1.23 -14.98
CA GLN A 111 -11.66 0.08 -14.40
C GLN A 111 -10.44 0.78 -15.03
N LEU A 112 -9.34 0.06 -15.22
CA LEU A 112 -8.12 0.60 -15.83
C LEU A 112 -8.35 1.06 -17.29
N LYS A 113 -9.23 0.39 -18.04
CA LYS A 113 -9.60 0.82 -19.40
C LYS A 113 -10.35 2.15 -19.48
N LYS A 114 -10.84 2.67 -18.34
CA LYS A 114 -11.56 3.95 -18.27
C LYS A 114 -10.64 5.14 -17.99
N VAL A 115 -9.38 4.91 -17.66
CA VAL A 115 -8.39 5.93 -17.32
C VAL A 115 -7.23 5.91 -18.33
N ASN A 116 -6.62 7.08 -18.55
CA ASN A 116 -5.46 7.20 -19.44
C ASN A 116 -4.12 7.22 -18.68
N THR A 117 -4.16 6.99 -17.36
CA THR A 117 -2.98 6.98 -16.52
C THR A 117 -2.08 5.79 -16.85
N PRO A 118 -0.76 5.95 -16.96
CA PRO A 118 0.16 4.85 -17.18
C PRO A 118 0.05 3.81 -16.06
N VAL A 119 -0.08 2.54 -16.46
CA VAL A 119 -0.22 1.40 -15.55
C VAL A 119 1.03 0.54 -15.61
N ILE A 120 1.70 0.37 -14.48
CA ILE A 120 2.82 -0.56 -14.31
C ILE A 120 2.28 -1.82 -13.62
N LEU A 121 2.41 -2.95 -14.29
CA LEU A 121 2.05 -4.24 -13.70
C LEU A 121 3.20 -4.78 -12.84
N ILE A 122 2.90 -5.10 -11.59
CA ILE A 122 3.84 -5.74 -10.66
C ILE A 122 3.39 -7.18 -10.41
N ILE A 123 4.11 -8.15 -10.97
CA ILE A 123 3.91 -9.56 -10.66
C ILE A 123 4.68 -9.86 -9.39
N ASN A 124 4.00 -9.78 -8.24
CA ASN A 124 4.62 -9.92 -6.92
C ASN A 124 4.71 -11.39 -6.49
N LYS A 125 5.53 -11.67 -5.46
CA LYS A 125 5.76 -13.01 -4.89
C LYS A 125 6.45 -13.98 -5.86
N VAL A 126 7.29 -13.49 -6.77
CA VAL A 126 8.03 -14.37 -7.70
C VAL A 126 9.01 -15.31 -6.99
N ASP A 127 9.32 -15.04 -5.72
CA ASP A 127 10.10 -15.94 -4.85
C ASP A 127 9.37 -17.26 -4.49
N THR A 128 8.08 -17.37 -4.80
CA THR A 128 7.26 -18.56 -4.54
C THR A 128 7.10 -19.49 -5.76
N VAL A 129 7.65 -19.10 -6.90
CA VAL A 129 7.53 -19.83 -8.16
C VAL A 129 8.88 -20.03 -8.84
N GLU A 130 8.95 -20.98 -9.77
CA GLU A 130 10.12 -21.22 -10.60
C GLU A 130 10.34 -20.05 -11.58
N LYS A 131 11.61 -19.69 -11.81
CA LYS A 131 11.98 -18.53 -12.66
C LYS A 131 11.46 -18.66 -14.09
N GLU A 132 11.45 -19.88 -14.61
CA GLU A 132 11.03 -20.20 -15.97
C GLU A 132 9.54 -19.88 -16.19
N LYS A 133 8.72 -20.05 -15.16
CA LYS A 133 7.28 -19.75 -15.22
C LYS A 133 6.95 -18.26 -15.19
N VAL A 134 7.88 -17.42 -14.74
CA VAL A 134 7.65 -15.96 -14.68
C VAL A 134 7.35 -15.38 -16.06
N LEU A 135 8.03 -15.85 -17.10
CA LEU A 135 7.79 -15.43 -18.49
C LEU A 135 6.38 -15.77 -18.98
N GLU A 136 5.85 -16.93 -18.58
CA GLU A 136 4.47 -17.33 -18.92
C GLU A 136 3.43 -16.40 -18.27
N TYR A 137 3.68 -15.96 -17.03
CA TYR A 137 2.82 -15.00 -16.34
C TYR A 137 2.84 -13.62 -17.02
N ILE A 138 4.03 -13.15 -17.40
CA ILE A 138 4.19 -11.92 -18.17
C ILE A 138 3.40 -12.00 -19.47
N ASP A 139 3.53 -13.10 -20.22
CA ASP A 139 2.82 -13.31 -21.48
C ASP A 139 1.30 -13.42 -21.32
N THR A 140 0.84 -13.91 -20.19
CA THR A 140 -0.59 -13.98 -19.88
C THR A 140 -1.18 -12.57 -19.67
N TYR A 141 -0.50 -11.73 -18.88
CA TYR A 141 -1.01 -10.40 -18.56
C TYR A 141 -0.87 -9.41 -19.72
N ARG A 142 0.24 -9.45 -20.49
CA ARG A 142 0.42 -8.55 -21.66
C ARG A 142 -0.66 -8.69 -22.73
N LYS A 143 -1.43 -9.78 -22.76
CA LYS A 143 -2.52 -10.00 -23.73
C LYS A 143 -3.82 -9.32 -23.32
N VAL A 144 -3.97 -8.90 -22.07
CA VAL A 144 -5.26 -8.40 -21.54
C VAL A 144 -5.31 -6.90 -21.38
N TYR A 145 -4.14 -6.25 -21.27
CA TYR A 145 -4.01 -4.81 -21.13
C TYR A 145 -2.65 -4.33 -21.65
N ASP A 146 -2.61 -3.11 -22.19
CA ASP A 146 -1.37 -2.46 -22.65
C ASP A 146 -0.69 -1.75 -21.48
N PHE A 147 0.20 -2.47 -20.79
CA PHE A 147 0.94 -1.95 -19.63
C PHE A 147 2.10 -1.08 -20.08
N ALA A 148 2.33 0.03 -19.37
CA ALA A 148 3.52 0.85 -19.56
C ALA A 148 4.80 0.06 -19.28
N GLU A 149 4.80 -0.77 -18.24
CA GLU A 149 5.86 -1.74 -17.91
C GLU A 149 5.30 -2.95 -17.16
N ILE A 150 6.01 -4.08 -17.19
CA ILE A 150 5.70 -5.28 -16.40
C ILE A 150 6.95 -5.68 -15.63
N ILE A 151 6.88 -5.67 -14.29
CA ILE A 151 8.02 -5.92 -13.40
C ILE A 151 7.72 -7.11 -12.48
N PRO A 152 8.39 -8.25 -12.70
CA PRO A 152 8.34 -9.35 -11.75
C PRO A 152 9.12 -8.98 -10.47
N THR A 153 8.48 -9.11 -9.31
CA THR A 153 8.98 -8.56 -8.04
C THR A 153 8.76 -9.53 -6.88
N SER A 154 9.67 -9.55 -5.91
CA SER A 154 9.38 -10.06 -4.58
C SER A 154 9.49 -8.93 -3.56
N ALA A 155 8.35 -8.39 -3.14
CA ALA A 155 8.30 -7.35 -2.11
C ALA A 155 8.86 -7.86 -0.77
N LEU A 156 8.68 -9.15 -0.47
CA LEU A 156 9.19 -9.77 0.76
C LEU A 156 10.73 -9.86 0.75
N ARG A 157 11.31 -10.26 -0.36
CA ARG A 157 12.77 -10.43 -0.52
C ARG A 157 13.48 -9.16 -0.97
N GLY A 158 12.76 -8.13 -1.42
CA GLY A 158 13.32 -6.91 -2.00
C GLY A 158 13.85 -7.09 -3.42
N GLN A 159 13.43 -8.15 -4.12
CA GLN A 159 13.87 -8.39 -5.49
C GLN A 159 13.14 -7.43 -6.45
N ASN A 160 13.91 -6.75 -7.31
CA ASN A 160 13.44 -5.79 -8.32
C ASN A 160 12.60 -4.62 -7.76
N THR A 161 12.77 -4.29 -6.46
CA THR A 161 12.06 -3.15 -5.84
C THR A 161 12.64 -1.81 -6.30
N ASP A 162 13.93 -1.74 -6.57
CA ASP A 162 14.58 -0.53 -7.11
C ASP A 162 14.14 -0.27 -8.57
N ASP A 163 13.91 -1.34 -9.33
CA ASP A 163 13.36 -1.22 -10.69
C ASP A 163 11.94 -0.63 -10.67
N VAL A 164 11.13 -0.97 -9.65
CA VAL A 164 9.81 -0.37 -9.46
C VAL A 164 9.93 1.13 -9.23
N ILE A 165 10.81 1.59 -8.33
CA ILE A 165 11.05 3.02 -8.08
C ILE A 165 11.54 3.73 -9.35
N ASN A 166 12.51 3.16 -10.05
CA ASN A 166 13.04 3.75 -11.27
C ASN A 166 11.98 3.85 -12.37
N SER A 167 11.15 2.82 -12.49
CA SER A 167 10.03 2.81 -13.44
C SER A 167 8.99 3.89 -13.11
N ILE A 168 8.65 4.07 -11.84
CA ILE A 168 7.75 5.16 -11.42
C ILE A 168 8.31 6.51 -11.86
N PHE A 169 9.57 6.83 -11.53
CA PHE A 169 10.19 8.09 -11.92
C PHE A 169 10.24 8.33 -13.42
N LYS A 170 10.22 7.29 -14.24
CA LYS A 170 10.16 7.40 -15.71
C LYS A 170 8.89 8.10 -16.18
N TYR A 171 7.76 7.76 -15.55
CA TYR A 171 6.43 8.22 -15.93
C TYR A 171 5.94 9.44 -15.13
N LEU A 172 6.59 9.80 -14.02
CA LEU A 172 6.21 10.99 -13.27
C LEU A 172 6.53 12.28 -14.04
N PRO A 173 5.67 13.31 -13.92
CA PRO A 173 5.93 14.63 -14.48
C PRO A 173 7.06 15.36 -13.74
N TYR A 174 7.64 16.36 -14.38
CA TYR A 174 8.48 17.34 -13.68
C TYR A 174 7.59 18.23 -12.80
N GLY A 175 7.99 18.41 -11.55
CA GLY A 175 7.19 19.16 -10.59
C GLY A 175 7.99 19.57 -9.36
N PRO A 176 7.39 20.42 -8.49
CA PRO A 176 8.02 20.84 -7.25
C PRO A 176 7.97 19.73 -6.21
N GLN A 177 8.77 19.84 -5.19
CA GLN A 177 8.66 19.04 -3.98
C GLN A 177 7.34 19.38 -3.25
N PHE A 178 6.54 18.37 -2.89
CA PHE A 178 5.24 18.55 -2.23
C PHE A 178 5.36 18.54 -0.70
N TYR A 179 6.31 17.77 -0.18
CA TYR A 179 6.53 17.54 1.25
C TYR A 179 7.99 17.76 1.61
N ASP A 180 8.26 18.13 2.86
CA ASP A 180 9.62 18.22 3.36
C ASP A 180 10.37 16.89 3.21
N GLU A 181 11.69 16.95 3.09
CA GLU A 181 12.56 15.79 2.82
C GLU A 181 12.37 14.65 3.82
N ASP A 182 12.17 14.98 5.09
CA ASP A 182 11.99 14.03 6.19
C ASP A 182 10.55 13.50 6.33
N THR A 183 9.62 14.00 5.52
CA THR A 183 8.23 13.57 5.60
C THR A 183 8.04 12.19 4.98
N ILE A 184 7.59 11.23 5.76
CA ILE A 184 7.34 9.85 5.32
C ILE A 184 5.86 9.57 5.14
N THR A 185 5.00 10.22 5.90
CA THR A 185 3.54 10.04 5.84
C THR A 185 2.80 11.27 6.39
N ASP A 186 1.57 11.46 5.94
CA ASP A 186 0.66 12.46 6.46
C ASP A 186 -0.06 12.02 7.76
N GLN A 187 0.13 10.74 8.15
CA GLN A 187 -0.57 10.19 9.31
C GLN A 187 0.10 10.59 10.62
N PRO A 188 -0.69 11.04 11.62
CA PRO A 188 -0.14 11.28 12.96
C PRO A 188 0.45 9.99 13.55
N GLU A 189 1.55 10.09 14.29
CA GLU A 189 2.19 8.95 14.98
C GLU A 189 1.20 8.09 15.76
N ARG A 190 0.21 8.73 16.39
CA ARG A 190 -0.87 8.05 17.11
C ARG A 190 -1.67 7.08 16.24
N ALA A 191 -1.97 7.47 15.00
CA ALA A 191 -2.71 6.63 14.06
C ALA A 191 -1.85 5.45 13.60
N ILE A 192 -0.58 5.66 13.32
CA ILE A 192 0.37 4.60 12.94
C ILE A 192 0.52 3.60 14.09
N CYS A 193 0.70 4.06 15.33
CA CYS A 193 0.78 3.19 16.51
C CYS A 193 -0.51 2.36 16.70
N ALA A 194 -1.69 2.97 16.53
CA ALA A 194 -2.96 2.25 16.62
C ALA A 194 -3.08 1.16 15.56
N GLU A 195 -2.66 1.44 14.32
CA GLU A 195 -2.66 0.47 13.23
C GLU A 195 -1.66 -0.69 13.47
N ILE A 196 -0.45 -0.40 13.99
CA ILE A 196 0.51 -1.45 14.34
C ILE A 196 -0.03 -2.37 15.44
N ILE A 197 -0.70 -1.81 16.45
CA ILE A 197 -1.36 -2.61 17.50
C ILE A 197 -2.48 -3.44 16.89
N ARG A 198 -3.29 -2.86 15.99
CA ARG A 198 -4.36 -3.57 15.29
C ARG A 198 -3.81 -4.73 14.46
N GLU A 199 -2.68 -4.56 13.78
CA GLU A 199 -1.99 -5.64 13.08
C GLU A 199 -1.62 -6.79 14.02
N LYS A 200 -1.00 -6.49 15.16
CA LYS A 200 -0.63 -7.52 16.15
C LYS A 200 -1.85 -8.27 16.69
N ALA A 201 -2.95 -7.55 16.95
CA ALA A 201 -4.21 -8.17 17.35
C ALA A 201 -4.76 -9.09 16.24
N LEU A 202 -4.75 -8.64 14.98
CA LEU A 202 -5.18 -9.46 13.84
C LEU A 202 -4.36 -10.74 13.66
N HIS A 203 -3.06 -10.70 13.97
CA HIS A 203 -2.19 -11.88 13.92
C HIS A 203 -2.42 -12.83 15.11
N ALA A 204 -2.76 -12.29 16.28
CA ALA A 204 -2.95 -13.07 17.50
C ALA A 204 -4.34 -13.73 17.59
N LEU A 205 -5.36 -13.18 16.93
CA LEU A 205 -6.73 -13.66 16.95
C LEU A 205 -7.03 -14.51 15.71
N ASN A 206 -7.10 -15.82 15.87
CA ASN A 206 -7.29 -16.75 14.75
C ASN A 206 -8.76 -16.81 14.29
N ASP A 207 -9.72 -16.77 15.22
CA ASP A 207 -11.13 -17.04 14.97
C ASP A 207 -12.05 -15.80 14.94
N GLU A 208 -11.50 -14.62 15.29
CA GLU A 208 -12.25 -13.38 15.33
C GLU A 208 -12.43 -12.75 13.92
N VAL A 209 -13.59 -12.13 13.71
CA VAL A 209 -13.90 -11.43 12.47
C VAL A 209 -13.00 -10.18 12.37
N PRO A 210 -12.12 -10.08 11.35
CA PRO A 210 -11.13 -8.97 11.26
C PRO A 210 -11.76 -7.57 11.28
N HIS A 211 -13.03 -7.49 10.88
CA HIS A 211 -13.79 -6.25 10.76
C HIS A 211 -14.27 -5.67 12.10
N GLY A 212 -14.24 -6.47 13.19
CA GLY A 212 -14.67 -6.05 14.52
C GLY A 212 -13.57 -5.37 15.35
N ILE A 213 -12.30 -5.43 14.93
CA ILE A 213 -11.18 -4.89 15.70
C ILE A 213 -10.94 -3.43 15.36
N ALA A 214 -11.12 -2.55 16.33
CA ALA A 214 -10.70 -1.17 16.30
C ALA A 214 -9.77 -0.90 17.48
N VAL A 215 -8.72 -0.11 17.26
CA VAL A 215 -7.76 0.30 18.28
C VAL A 215 -7.77 1.81 18.40
N GLY A 216 -8.07 2.31 19.58
CA GLY A 216 -7.94 3.72 19.94
C GLY A 216 -6.77 3.89 20.92
N ILE A 217 -6.03 4.99 20.80
CA ILE A 217 -4.98 5.37 21.76
C ILE A 217 -5.48 6.58 22.53
N ASP A 218 -5.75 6.44 23.82
CA ASP A 218 -6.26 7.55 24.64
C ASP A 218 -5.16 8.54 24.99
N ARG A 219 -3.97 8.02 25.29
CA ARG A 219 -2.87 8.84 25.77
C ARG A 219 -1.55 8.41 25.16
N MET A 220 -0.76 9.40 24.72
CA MET A 220 0.58 9.22 24.18
C MET A 220 1.51 10.23 24.84
N LYS A 221 2.61 9.78 25.46
CA LYS A 221 3.58 10.63 26.14
C LYS A 221 5.00 10.15 25.88
N THR A 222 5.89 11.08 25.71
CA THR A 222 7.33 10.80 25.68
C THR A 222 7.87 10.73 27.12
N ARG A 223 8.57 9.67 27.46
CA ARG A 223 9.27 9.50 28.74
C ARG A 223 10.77 9.51 28.49
N LYS A 224 11.51 10.36 29.20
CA LYS A 224 12.97 10.32 29.21
C LYS A 224 13.44 9.08 29.98
N THR A 225 14.31 8.29 29.38
CA THR A 225 14.97 7.13 29.99
C THR A 225 16.48 7.39 30.08
N LYS A 226 17.21 6.57 30.84
CA LYS A 226 18.68 6.68 30.95
C LYS A 226 19.39 6.48 29.59
N SER A 227 18.75 5.79 28.64
CA SER A 227 19.28 5.47 27.30
C SER A 227 18.68 6.33 26.18
N GLY A 228 17.87 7.36 26.51
CA GLY A 228 17.22 8.21 25.50
C GLY A 228 15.75 8.51 25.80
N SER A 229 14.97 8.84 24.78
CA SER A 229 13.53 9.07 24.89
C SER A 229 12.74 7.82 24.48
N CYS A 230 11.74 7.47 25.26
CA CYS A 230 10.82 6.37 24.96
C CYS A 230 9.39 6.91 24.83
N LEU A 231 8.69 6.47 23.79
CA LEU A 231 7.29 6.78 23.60
C LEU A 231 6.43 5.83 24.43
N LEU A 232 5.58 6.39 25.30
CA LEU A 232 4.62 5.64 26.10
C LEU A 232 3.21 5.94 25.62
N TYR A 233 2.43 4.91 25.36
CA TYR A 233 1.02 5.04 24.98
C TYR A 233 0.15 4.09 25.80
N THR A 234 -1.12 4.46 25.99
CA THR A 234 -2.14 3.62 26.64
C THR A 234 -3.36 3.53 25.74
N SER A 235 -3.94 2.35 25.69
CA SER A 235 -5.20 2.05 25.03
C SER A 235 -6.22 1.64 26.10
N PRO A 236 -7.51 2.01 25.97
CA PRO A 236 -8.52 1.57 26.92
C PRO A 236 -8.63 0.05 26.91
N SER A 237 -8.72 -0.54 28.10
CA SER A 237 -8.98 -1.96 28.29
C SER A 237 -10.43 -2.17 28.75
N PRO A 238 -11.15 -3.19 28.25
CA PRO A 238 -12.47 -3.54 28.75
C PRO A 238 -12.49 -3.87 30.26
N ARG A 239 -11.31 -4.10 30.85
CA ARG A 239 -11.13 -4.37 32.28
C ARG A 239 -10.82 -3.12 33.10
N ASP A 240 -10.65 -1.95 32.47
CA ASP A 240 -10.42 -0.70 33.20
C ASP A 240 -11.71 -0.21 33.83
N PRO A 241 -11.79 -0.09 35.18
CA PRO A 241 -13.01 0.27 35.88
C PRO A 241 -13.51 1.70 35.62
N LYS A 242 -12.77 2.50 34.84
CA LYS A 242 -13.12 3.87 34.46
C LYS A 242 -13.85 4.01 33.12
N THR A 243 -14.09 2.92 32.41
CA THR A 243 -14.77 2.95 31.10
C THR A 243 -16.28 2.67 31.17
N SER A 244 -16.81 2.49 32.38
CA SER A 244 -18.27 2.41 32.60
C SER A 244 -18.85 3.76 33.05
N ARG A 245 -18.92 4.74 32.12
CA ARG A 245 -19.84 5.89 32.17
C ARG A 245 -20.24 6.30 30.77
#